data_9c2395464f59eefb4b679b6caffd17ab
#
_entry.id   9c2395464f59eefb4b679b6caffd17ab
#
_cell.length_a   1.000
_cell.length_b   1.000
_cell.length_c   1.000
_cell.angle_alpha   90.00
_cell.angle_beta   90.00
_cell.angle_gamma   90.00
#
_symmetry.space_group_name_H-M   'P 1'
#
loop_
_entity.id
_entity.type
_entity.pdbx_description
1 polymer ?
#
loop_
_entity_poly.entity_id
_entity_poly.type
_entity_poly.pdbx_seq_one_letter_code
_entity_poly.pdbx_strand_id
1 'polypeptide(L)'
;MKKVTLQHIAERTGYSKFAVSRALSGKEGISAASRKKIIDEATMLGYFNQKKTSKVQTNPLSFGKSEETVQNNFVVILLTNAREQSQLSPYWGKIVEGASMMLEKNNLELIVITESSANSFRRIIHMPGMMGLIGIGEGIPTSLLLETRGKGFPIVLVDYEDPLVPTDCIFMANYDGTRNLTNYLIGIGHREIQFVGNLKYSRSFFDRWSGFKAAMEENGLSFPQDKQLLELQNIYSVSRREYLVNWIESKLADNDGKDIVWPTAYICANDYIAQSLISVLAEKKISIPSDCSVTGFDNLNDFANETSTLTTINVFKEFLGERAVEALLRRINHGDNPFEKIQVFGEMIIRDSVVSRY
;
A
#
# COMPACT_ATOMS: atom_id res chain seq x y z
N MET A 1 -3.45 39.86 13.24
CA MET A 1 -2.03 39.43 13.36
C MET A 1 -1.24 39.88 12.13
N LYS A 2 -0.01 40.41 12.29
CA LYS A 2 0.82 40.80 11.13
C LYS A 2 1.27 39.54 10.39
N LYS A 3 1.13 39.53 9.06
CA LYS A 3 1.53 38.40 8.17
C LYS A 3 3.04 38.16 8.30
N VAL A 4 3.45 36.92 8.65
CA VAL A 4 4.87 36.53 8.71
C VAL A 4 5.42 36.41 7.28
N THR A 5 6.55 37.07 7.03
CA THR A 5 7.20 37.10 5.71
C THR A 5 8.55 36.42 5.77
N LEU A 6 9.14 36.07 4.59
CA LEU A 6 10.51 35.60 4.50
C LEU A 6 11.51 36.55 5.17
N GLN A 7 11.22 37.84 5.16
CA GLN A 7 12.04 38.87 5.81
C GLN A 7 12.02 38.72 7.35
N HIS A 8 10.86 38.48 7.95
CA HIS A 8 10.77 38.24 9.40
C HIS A 8 11.56 37.01 9.84
N ILE A 9 11.52 35.91 9.02
CA ILE A 9 12.29 34.69 9.31
C ILE A 9 13.79 34.98 9.17
N ALA A 10 14.21 35.74 8.16
CA ALA A 10 15.59 36.12 7.93
C ALA A 10 16.16 36.94 9.11
N GLU A 11 15.42 37.93 9.59
CA GLU A 11 15.77 38.75 10.75
C GLU A 11 15.95 37.93 12.03
N ARG A 12 15.05 36.99 12.27
CA ARG A 12 15.12 36.14 13.48
C ARG A 12 16.16 35.05 13.44
N THR A 13 16.46 34.51 12.26
CA THR A 13 17.42 33.42 12.10
C THR A 13 18.86 33.90 11.84
N GLY A 14 19.03 35.17 11.44
CA GLY A 14 20.32 35.75 11.04
C GLY A 14 20.78 35.33 9.64
N TYR A 15 19.91 34.70 8.84
CA TYR A 15 20.22 34.32 7.45
C TYR A 15 19.66 35.32 6.47
N SER A 16 20.25 35.37 5.26
CA SER A 16 19.72 36.20 4.19
C SER A 16 18.36 35.71 3.73
N LYS A 17 17.50 36.63 3.25
CA LYS A 17 16.18 36.30 2.67
C LYS A 17 16.28 35.24 1.55
N PHE A 18 17.37 35.27 0.79
CA PHE A 18 17.64 34.28 -0.25
C PHE A 18 17.92 32.89 0.34
N ALA A 19 18.74 32.81 1.41
CA ALA A 19 19.00 31.55 2.12
C ALA A 19 17.72 30.97 2.75
N VAL A 20 16.90 31.82 3.37
CA VAL A 20 15.58 31.42 3.91
C VAL A 20 14.68 30.87 2.81
N SER A 21 14.58 31.55 1.67
CA SER A 21 13.78 31.08 0.53
C SER A 21 14.25 29.71 0.01
N ARG A 22 15.57 29.51 -0.12
CA ARG A 22 16.15 28.22 -0.56
C ARG A 22 15.91 27.11 0.47
N ALA A 23 16.06 27.40 1.75
CA ALA A 23 15.83 26.44 2.82
C ALA A 23 14.38 25.95 2.82
N LEU A 24 13.40 26.87 2.71
CA LEU A 24 11.98 26.57 2.73
C LEU A 24 11.46 25.94 1.42
N SER A 25 12.18 26.10 0.31
CA SER A 25 11.85 25.48 -0.99
C SER A 25 12.59 24.18 -1.28
N GLY A 26 13.37 23.66 -0.34
CA GLY A 26 14.08 22.37 -0.49
C GLY A 26 15.30 22.39 -1.41
N LYS A 27 15.70 23.57 -1.97
CA LYS A 27 16.79 23.70 -2.95
C LYS A 27 18.17 23.48 -2.31
N GLU A 28 19.10 22.92 -3.06
CA GLU A 28 20.49 22.68 -2.64
C GLU A 28 21.28 23.98 -2.39
N GLY A 29 22.41 23.88 -1.67
CA GLY A 29 23.30 25.03 -1.36
C GLY A 29 23.10 25.64 0.01
N ILE A 30 22.44 24.94 0.94
CA ILE A 30 22.31 25.29 2.37
C ILE A 30 22.62 24.02 3.19
N SER A 31 23.45 24.16 4.24
CA SER A 31 23.77 23.03 5.12
C SER A 31 22.52 22.47 5.81
N ALA A 32 22.53 21.17 6.13
CA ALA A 32 21.42 20.52 6.84
C ALA A 32 21.08 21.22 8.18
N ALA A 33 22.12 21.64 8.93
CA ALA A 33 21.97 22.35 10.19
C ALA A 33 21.32 23.73 10.01
N SER A 34 21.73 24.51 9.00
CA SER A 34 21.16 25.82 8.69
C SER A 34 19.72 25.68 8.20
N ARG A 35 19.42 24.66 7.37
CA ARG A 35 18.08 24.37 6.88
C ARG A 35 17.13 24.06 8.04
N LYS A 36 17.57 23.18 8.96
CA LYS A 36 16.78 22.83 10.15
C LYS A 36 16.45 24.06 10.98
N LYS A 37 17.44 24.88 11.29
CA LYS A 37 17.25 26.13 12.10
C LYS A 37 16.24 27.09 11.45
N ILE A 38 16.27 27.23 10.12
CA ILE A 38 15.33 28.10 9.39
C ILE A 38 13.92 27.52 9.38
N ILE A 39 13.77 26.20 9.21
CA ILE A 39 12.46 25.51 9.21
C ILE A 39 11.82 25.58 10.60
N ASP A 40 12.60 25.31 11.66
CA ASP A 40 12.12 25.36 13.05
C ASP A 40 11.60 26.77 13.39
N GLU A 41 12.33 27.83 13.03
CA GLU A 41 11.90 29.21 13.27
C GLU A 41 10.68 29.61 12.42
N ALA A 42 10.63 29.17 11.14
CA ALA A 42 9.47 29.42 10.28
C ALA A 42 8.20 28.74 10.84
N THR A 43 8.35 27.55 11.41
CA THR A 43 7.26 26.80 12.07
C THR A 43 6.80 27.52 13.33
N MET A 44 7.73 27.94 14.20
CA MET A 44 7.41 28.70 15.43
C MET A 44 6.69 30.03 15.14
N LEU A 45 7.04 30.70 14.05
CA LEU A 45 6.40 31.93 13.62
C LEU A 45 5.07 31.69 12.90
N GLY A 46 4.67 30.46 12.61
CA GLY A 46 3.43 30.13 11.89
C GLY A 46 3.47 30.50 10.40
N TYR A 47 4.65 30.57 9.78
CA TYR A 47 4.80 30.96 8.37
C TYR A 47 4.06 30.02 7.40
N PHE A 48 4.06 28.73 7.68
CA PHE A 48 3.40 27.73 6.84
C PHE A 48 1.88 27.80 6.91
N ASN A 49 1.32 28.32 8.01
CA ASN A 49 -0.11 28.50 8.20
C ASN A 49 -0.69 29.68 7.39
N GLN A 50 0.16 30.53 6.81
CA GLN A 50 -0.25 31.74 6.08
C GLN A 50 -0.30 31.59 4.56
N LYS A 51 0.26 30.51 3.99
CA LYS A 51 0.34 30.31 2.53
C LYS A 51 -0.97 29.87 1.86
N LYS A 52 -2.06 29.67 2.61
CA LYS A 52 -3.33 29.12 2.09
C LYS A 52 -4.46 30.16 1.91
N THR A 53 -4.16 31.44 1.67
CA THR A 53 -5.22 32.38 1.28
C THR A 53 -4.99 32.93 -0.12
N SER A 54 -5.34 32.13 -1.14
CA SER A 54 -5.56 32.60 -2.51
C SER A 54 -7.04 32.36 -2.84
N LYS A 55 -7.73 33.47 -3.13
CA LYS A 55 -9.16 33.58 -3.39
C LYS A 55 -9.65 32.62 -4.47
N VAL A 56 -10.67 31.84 -4.14
CA VAL A 56 -11.64 31.32 -5.12
C VAL A 56 -13.00 31.86 -4.71
N GLN A 57 -13.66 32.54 -5.65
CA GLN A 57 -15.03 33.03 -5.51
C GLN A 57 -15.99 31.84 -5.49
N THR A 58 -16.76 31.72 -4.43
CA THR A 58 -17.91 30.82 -4.37
C THR A 58 -19.17 31.63 -4.10
N ASN A 59 -20.23 31.32 -4.86
CA ASN A 59 -21.56 31.85 -4.65
C ASN A 59 -22.13 31.36 -3.31
N PRO A 60 -22.87 32.23 -2.57
CA PRO A 60 -23.34 31.87 -1.23
C PRO A 60 -24.73 31.18 -1.33
N LEU A 61 -24.85 29.99 -0.77
CA LEU A 61 -26.10 29.52 -0.19
C LEU A 61 -26.07 29.82 1.31
N SER A 62 -27.05 30.66 1.71
CA SER A 62 -27.18 31.25 3.02
C SER A 62 -27.54 30.25 4.12
N PHE A 63 -26.74 30.23 5.20
CA PHE A 63 -27.21 29.90 6.56
C PHE A 63 -26.43 30.76 7.59
N GLY A 64 -27.11 31.09 8.67
CA GLY A 64 -26.93 32.11 9.67
C GLY A 64 -25.52 32.35 10.26
N LYS A 65 -25.27 33.60 10.63
CA LYS A 65 -24.08 34.14 11.28
C LYS A 65 -23.84 33.53 12.66
N SER A 66 -22.71 32.84 12.81
CA SER A 66 -21.92 32.71 14.04
C SER A 66 -20.44 32.86 13.64
N GLU A 67 -19.63 33.50 14.46
CA GLU A 67 -18.18 33.69 14.23
C GLU A 67 -17.50 32.32 14.13
N GLU A 68 -17.36 31.80 12.90
CA GLU A 68 -16.73 30.53 12.63
C GLU A 68 -15.20 30.73 12.62
N THR A 69 -14.56 30.25 13.66
CA THR A 69 -13.21 29.68 13.49
C THR A 69 -13.31 28.62 12.39
N VAL A 70 -12.67 28.85 11.24
CA VAL A 70 -12.60 27.89 10.13
C VAL A 70 -11.93 26.64 10.69
N GLN A 71 -12.74 25.72 11.16
CA GLN A 71 -12.32 24.39 11.59
C GLN A 71 -12.10 23.59 10.29
N ASN A 72 -10.84 23.44 9.86
CA ASN A 72 -10.52 22.61 8.72
C ASN A 72 -10.90 21.16 9.06
N ASN A 73 -11.89 20.64 8.37
CA ASN A 73 -12.27 19.23 8.48
C ASN A 73 -11.19 18.35 7.87
N PHE A 74 -10.80 17.30 8.57
CA PHE A 74 -9.74 16.38 8.13
C PHE A 74 -10.12 14.91 8.31
N VAL A 75 -9.52 14.08 7.47
CA VAL A 75 -9.57 12.63 7.57
C VAL A 75 -8.20 12.11 8.02
N VAL A 76 -8.21 11.11 8.89
CA VAL A 76 -6.99 10.44 9.33
C VAL A 76 -6.78 9.18 8.49
N ILE A 77 -5.60 9.03 7.91
CA ILE A 77 -5.12 7.76 7.37
C ILE A 77 -4.15 7.15 8.37
N LEU A 78 -4.44 5.93 8.80
CA LEU A 78 -3.55 5.12 9.64
C LEU A 78 -2.89 4.05 8.77
N LEU A 79 -1.57 4.11 8.67
CA LEU A 79 -0.74 3.17 7.93
C LEU A 79 0.21 2.46 8.90
N THR A 80 -0.11 1.23 9.31
CA THR A 80 0.54 0.56 10.45
C THR A 80 1.87 -0.07 10.11
N ASN A 81 2.06 -0.61 8.90
CA ASN A 81 3.25 -1.38 8.54
C ASN A 81 4.34 -0.58 7.80
N ALA A 82 4.25 0.76 7.82
CA ALA A 82 5.18 1.63 7.09
C ALA A 82 6.66 1.48 7.54
N ARG A 83 6.92 1.02 8.78
CA ARG A 83 8.29 0.85 9.30
C ARG A 83 8.95 -0.46 8.91
N GLU A 84 8.17 -1.53 8.77
CA GLU A 84 8.70 -2.85 8.34
C GLU A 84 8.98 -2.87 6.84
N GLN A 85 8.29 -2.05 6.08
CA GLN A 85 8.45 -1.86 4.66
C GLN A 85 9.24 -0.56 4.42
N SER A 86 10.55 -0.57 4.66
CA SER A 86 11.48 0.56 4.53
C SER A 86 10.93 1.71 3.67
N GLN A 87 10.48 2.80 4.33
CA GLN A 87 9.99 4.05 3.73
C GLN A 87 8.88 3.85 2.69
N LEU A 88 7.61 4.15 3.11
CA LEU A 88 6.40 4.17 2.25
C LEU A 88 6.52 3.24 1.04
N SER A 89 6.22 1.94 1.24
CA SER A 89 6.17 1.00 0.11
C SER A 89 5.45 1.68 -1.05
N PRO A 90 5.97 1.65 -2.28
CA PRO A 90 5.32 2.22 -3.46
C PRO A 90 3.86 1.79 -3.58
N TYR A 91 3.53 0.60 -3.10
CA TYR A 91 2.17 0.10 -3.06
C TYR A 91 1.25 0.97 -2.16
N TRP A 92 1.63 1.14 -0.90
CA TRP A 92 0.82 1.92 0.06
C TRP A 92 0.85 3.42 -0.23
N GLY A 93 2.00 3.94 -0.68
CA GLY A 93 2.16 5.34 -1.06
C GLY A 93 1.16 5.78 -2.13
N LYS A 94 0.92 4.93 -3.14
CA LYS A 94 -0.04 5.20 -4.20
C LYS A 94 -1.50 5.15 -3.75
N ILE A 95 -1.83 4.28 -2.80
CA ILE A 95 -3.16 4.27 -2.18
C ILE A 95 -3.39 5.58 -1.39
N VAL A 96 -2.39 6.01 -0.62
CA VAL A 96 -2.45 7.30 0.10
C VAL A 96 -2.54 8.47 -0.88
N GLU A 97 -1.83 8.44 -2.01
CA GLU A 97 -1.90 9.45 -3.07
C GLU A 97 -3.33 9.57 -3.64
N GLY A 98 -3.95 8.46 -4.03
CA GLY A 98 -5.33 8.45 -4.52
C GLY A 98 -6.33 8.97 -3.47
N ALA A 99 -6.18 8.55 -2.22
CA ALA A 99 -7.01 9.08 -1.12
C ALA A 99 -6.80 10.59 -0.92
N SER A 100 -5.56 11.07 -0.96
CA SER A 100 -5.23 12.50 -0.84
C SER A 100 -5.88 13.34 -1.92
N MET A 101 -5.79 12.89 -3.19
CA MET A 101 -6.41 13.57 -4.32
C MET A 101 -7.93 13.66 -4.18
N MET A 102 -8.58 12.58 -3.71
CA MET A 102 -10.02 12.56 -3.54
C MET A 102 -10.48 13.43 -2.35
N LEU A 103 -9.73 13.46 -1.25
CA LEU A 103 -9.99 14.34 -0.12
C LEU A 103 -9.85 15.83 -0.52
N GLU A 104 -8.81 16.18 -1.29
CA GLU A 104 -8.61 17.53 -1.78
C GLU A 104 -9.78 18.01 -2.66
N LYS A 105 -10.30 17.15 -3.56
CA LYS A 105 -11.50 17.40 -4.36
C LYS A 105 -12.74 17.72 -3.50
N ASN A 106 -12.81 17.15 -2.30
CA ASN A 106 -13.91 17.35 -1.35
C ASN A 106 -13.61 18.44 -0.29
N ASN A 107 -12.55 19.24 -0.45
CA ASN A 107 -12.11 20.28 0.48
C ASN A 107 -11.84 19.74 1.90
N LEU A 108 -11.33 18.53 2.02
CA LEU A 108 -10.92 17.90 3.26
C LEU A 108 -9.40 17.84 3.36
N GLU A 109 -8.87 18.02 4.55
CA GLU A 109 -7.45 17.84 4.82
C GLU A 109 -7.13 16.38 5.15
N LEU A 110 -5.86 15.98 4.95
CA LEU A 110 -5.36 14.66 5.25
C LEU A 110 -4.31 14.71 6.35
N ILE A 111 -4.45 13.85 7.36
CA ILE A 111 -3.41 13.54 8.34
C ILE A 111 -3.02 12.08 8.19
N VAL A 112 -1.77 11.80 7.86
CA VAL A 112 -1.23 10.44 7.77
C VAL A 112 -0.45 10.10 9.03
N ILE A 113 -0.81 9.00 9.66
CA ILE A 113 -0.13 8.44 10.84
C ILE A 113 0.52 7.12 10.42
N THR A 114 1.83 7.03 10.54
CA THR A 114 2.61 5.83 10.20
C THR A 114 3.04 5.02 11.42
N GLU A 115 2.66 5.47 12.61
CA GLU A 115 3.02 4.80 13.86
C GLU A 115 1.86 3.96 14.41
N SER A 116 2.15 2.71 14.74
CA SER A 116 1.23 1.81 15.44
C SER A 116 1.03 2.18 16.93
N SER A 117 1.63 3.30 17.41
CA SER A 117 1.47 3.69 18.80
C SER A 117 0.05 4.23 19.03
N ALA A 118 -0.75 3.49 19.78
CA ALA A 118 -2.07 3.90 20.24
C ALA A 118 -2.08 5.31 20.88
N ASN A 119 -0.95 5.76 21.42
CA ASN A 119 -0.82 7.05 22.08
C ASN A 119 -0.79 8.24 21.10
N SER A 120 -0.15 8.10 19.94
CA SER A 120 -0.13 9.16 18.91
C SER A 120 -1.52 9.32 18.30
N PHE A 121 -2.17 8.20 18.00
CA PHE A 121 -3.52 8.21 17.45
C PHE A 121 -4.55 8.78 18.44
N ARG A 122 -4.49 8.42 19.74
CA ARG A 122 -5.41 8.96 20.77
C ARG A 122 -5.41 10.47 20.87
N ARG A 123 -4.27 11.13 20.61
CA ARG A 123 -4.23 12.59 20.58
C ARG A 123 -5.05 13.17 19.44
N ILE A 124 -5.05 12.51 18.30
CA ILE A 124 -5.68 13.00 17.06
C ILE A 124 -7.18 12.75 17.05
N ILE A 125 -7.67 11.62 17.56
CA ILE A 125 -9.13 11.35 17.65
C ILE A 125 -9.88 12.29 18.62
N HIS A 126 -9.15 13.11 19.36
CA HIS A 126 -9.71 14.16 20.21
C HIS A 126 -9.63 15.55 19.58
N MET A 127 -9.03 15.68 18.37
CA MET A 127 -8.91 16.97 17.72
C MET A 127 -10.23 17.38 17.07
N PRO A 128 -10.69 18.61 17.28
CA PRO A 128 -11.85 19.15 16.58
C PRO A 128 -11.61 19.13 15.06
N GLY A 129 -12.62 18.76 14.28
CA GLY A 129 -12.55 18.72 12.82
C GLY A 129 -12.23 17.34 12.23
N MET A 130 -11.96 16.30 13.04
CA MET A 130 -11.84 14.94 12.53
C MET A 130 -13.17 14.45 11.97
N MET A 131 -13.16 13.96 10.72
CA MET A 131 -14.34 13.47 10.02
C MET A 131 -14.44 11.95 10.02
N GLY A 132 -13.33 11.24 10.12
CA GLY A 132 -13.28 9.78 10.12
C GLY A 132 -11.87 9.22 9.95
N LEU A 133 -11.79 7.89 9.92
CA LEU A 133 -10.56 7.10 9.83
C LEU A 133 -10.55 6.22 8.59
N ILE A 134 -9.47 6.24 7.84
CA ILE A 134 -9.14 5.23 6.84
C ILE A 134 -7.94 4.45 7.36
N GLY A 135 -8.13 3.16 7.63
CA GLY A 135 -7.05 2.24 8.00
C GLY A 135 -6.52 1.50 6.78
N ILE A 136 -5.22 1.51 6.55
CA ILE A 136 -4.59 0.86 5.38
C ILE A 136 -3.61 -0.21 5.85
N GLY A 137 -3.77 -1.44 5.32
CA GLY A 137 -2.93 -2.57 5.63
C GLY A 137 -3.23 -3.20 6.99
N GLU A 138 -2.50 -4.27 7.31
CA GLU A 138 -2.73 -5.09 8.50
C GLU A 138 -2.08 -4.52 9.77
N GLY A 139 -2.45 -5.10 10.92
CA GLY A 139 -1.85 -4.76 12.21
C GLY A 139 -2.46 -3.56 12.90
N ILE A 140 -3.64 -3.10 12.46
CA ILE A 140 -4.40 -2.06 13.16
C ILE A 140 -4.99 -2.67 14.42
N PRO A 141 -4.69 -2.14 15.63
CA PRO A 141 -5.21 -2.71 16.86
C PRO A 141 -6.75 -2.61 16.92
N THR A 142 -7.45 -3.72 17.15
CA THR A 142 -8.91 -3.77 17.32
C THR A 142 -9.39 -2.76 18.37
N SER A 143 -8.64 -2.59 19.47
CA SER A 143 -8.98 -1.63 20.52
C SER A 143 -9.04 -0.18 20.02
N LEU A 144 -8.20 0.16 19.05
CA LEU A 144 -8.18 1.48 18.43
C LEU A 144 -9.39 1.69 17.51
N LEU A 145 -9.77 0.67 16.75
CA LEU A 145 -10.98 0.71 15.91
C LEU A 145 -12.24 0.85 16.79
N LEU A 146 -12.32 0.09 17.89
CA LEU A 146 -13.42 0.18 18.85
C LEU A 146 -13.50 1.56 19.52
N GLU A 147 -12.36 2.14 19.91
CA GLU A 147 -12.30 3.49 20.49
C GLU A 147 -12.78 4.55 19.49
N THR A 148 -12.33 4.47 18.24
CA THR A 148 -12.74 5.39 17.17
C THR A 148 -14.24 5.31 16.90
N ARG A 149 -14.76 4.09 16.77
CA ARG A 149 -16.19 3.84 16.57
C ARG A 149 -17.03 4.28 17.78
N GLY A 150 -16.55 4.04 19.00
CA GLY A 150 -17.21 4.46 20.23
C GLY A 150 -17.37 5.98 20.38
N LYS A 151 -16.56 6.76 19.64
CA LYS A 151 -16.68 8.22 19.52
C LYS A 151 -17.58 8.66 18.37
N GLY A 152 -18.17 7.75 17.63
CA GLY A 152 -19.06 8.03 16.49
C GLY A 152 -18.34 8.34 15.18
N PHE A 153 -17.01 8.16 15.09
CA PHE A 153 -16.30 8.38 13.83
C PHE A 153 -16.48 7.18 12.90
N PRO A 154 -16.82 7.43 11.62
CA PRO A 154 -16.85 6.39 10.59
C PRO A 154 -15.42 5.87 10.30
N ILE A 155 -15.35 4.59 9.97
CA ILE A 155 -14.11 3.87 9.68
C ILE A 155 -14.28 3.15 8.34
N VAL A 156 -13.24 3.23 7.49
CA VAL A 156 -13.07 2.43 6.28
C VAL A 156 -11.72 1.74 6.36
N LEU A 157 -11.66 0.46 6.00
CA LEU A 157 -10.42 -0.30 5.97
C LEU A 157 -10.04 -0.63 4.52
N VAL A 158 -8.76 -0.56 4.21
CA VAL A 158 -8.21 -0.88 2.89
C VAL A 158 -7.19 -2.01 3.04
N ASP A 159 -7.41 -3.08 2.27
CA ASP A 159 -6.60 -4.30 2.28
C ASP A 159 -6.50 -4.97 3.67
N TYR A 160 -7.47 -4.69 4.51
CA TYR A 160 -7.63 -5.24 5.86
C TYR A 160 -9.11 -5.32 6.26
N GLU A 161 -9.44 -6.29 7.10
CA GLU A 161 -10.72 -6.38 7.80
C GLU A 161 -10.49 -6.83 9.25
N ASP A 162 -11.20 -6.23 10.18
CA ASP A 162 -11.19 -6.68 11.58
C ASP A 162 -12.44 -7.53 11.86
N PRO A 163 -12.29 -8.79 12.33
CA PRO A 163 -13.43 -9.68 12.53
C PRO A 163 -14.37 -9.25 13.66
N LEU A 164 -13.91 -8.37 14.56
CA LEU A 164 -14.69 -7.90 15.70
C LEU A 164 -15.29 -6.50 15.49
N VAL A 165 -14.84 -5.78 14.46
CA VAL A 165 -15.28 -4.42 14.19
C VAL A 165 -15.81 -4.31 12.75
N PRO A 166 -17.09 -4.60 12.51
CA PRO A 166 -17.69 -4.44 11.18
C PRO A 166 -17.53 -3.01 10.67
N THR A 167 -16.95 -2.87 9.48
CA THR A 167 -16.68 -1.59 8.80
C THR A 167 -16.82 -1.76 7.29
N ASP A 168 -16.89 -0.67 6.55
CA ASP A 168 -16.70 -0.73 5.10
C ASP A 168 -15.24 -1.11 4.81
N CYS A 169 -15.04 -2.07 3.89
CA CYS A 169 -13.73 -2.58 3.52
C CYS A 169 -13.53 -2.50 2.02
N ILE A 170 -12.37 -2.03 1.59
CA ILE A 170 -11.97 -1.95 0.18
C ILE A 170 -10.82 -2.93 -0.04
N PHE A 171 -11.00 -3.86 -0.95
CA PHE A 171 -10.00 -4.86 -1.33
C PHE A 171 -9.76 -4.86 -2.83
N MET A 172 -8.60 -5.35 -3.21
CA MET A 172 -8.39 -5.90 -4.54
C MET A 172 -9.17 -7.23 -4.68
N ALA A 173 -9.70 -7.55 -5.86
CA ALA A 173 -10.28 -8.87 -6.18
C ALA A 173 -9.16 -9.93 -6.27
N ASN A 174 -8.54 -10.23 -5.13
CA ASN A 174 -7.37 -11.09 -4.99
C ASN A 174 -7.62 -12.51 -5.48
N TYR A 175 -8.77 -13.09 -5.09
CA TYR A 175 -9.20 -14.42 -5.51
C TYR A 175 -9.34 -14.50 -7.03
N ASP A 176 -10.12 -13.57 -7.62
CA ASP A 176 -10.42 -13.57 -9.05
C ASP A 176 -9.16 -13.30 -9.89
N GLY A 177 -8.32 -12.36 -9.45
CA GLY A 177 -7.06 -12.04 -10.13
C GLY A 177 -6.15 -13.27 -10.23
N THR A 178 -5.94 -13.98 -9.13
CA THR A 178 -5.06 -15.16 -9.12
C THR A 178 -5.72 -16.36 -9.82
N ARG A 179 -7.04 -16.54 -9.68
CA ARG A 179 -7.76 -17.59 -10.42
C ARG A 179 -7.61 -17.41 -11.93
N ASN A 180 -7.79 -16.17 -12.42
CA ASN A 180 -7.62 -15.85 -13.85
C ASN A 180 -6.17 -16.04 -14.31
N LEU A 181 -5.19 -15.62 -13.53
CA LEU A 181 -3.76 -15.81 -13.83
C LEU A 181 -3.39 -17.31 -13.89
N THR A 182 -3.93 -18.13 -12.98
CA THR A 182 -3.74 -19.59 -12.97
C THR A 182 -4.36 -20.22 -14.19
N ASN A 183 -5.59 -19.85 -14.53
CA ASN A 183 -6.28 -20.34 -15.74
C ASN A 183 -5.51 -19.95 -17.02
N TYR A 184 -4.93 -18.75 -17.07
CA TYR A 184 -4.06 -18.35 -18.18
C TYR A 184 -2.86 -19.30 -18.33
N LEU A 185 -2.13 -19.59 -17.24
CA LEU A 185 -0.98 -20.51 -17.26
C LEU A 185 -1.40 -21.93 -17.69
N ILE A 186 -2.54 -22.41 -17.18
CA ILE A 186 -3.10 -23.70 -17.58
C ILE A 186 -3.46 -23.69 -19.07
N GLY A 187 -4.06 -22.60 -19.56
CA GLY A 187 -4.45 -22.39 -20.96
C GLY A 187 -3.28 -22.41 -21.93
N ILE A 188 -2.07 -22.03 -21.50
CA ILE A 188 -0.83 -22.10 -22.31
C ILE A 188 0.03 -23.34 -22.03
N GLY A 189 -0.54 -24.37 -21.40
CA GLY A 189 0.05 -25.71 -21.30
C GLY A 189 0.70 -26.06 -19.97
N HIS A 190 0.78 -25.15 -18.99
CA HIS A 190 1.32 -25.47 -17.67
C HIS A 190 0.37 -26.42 -16.90
N ARG A 191 0.94 -27.44 -16.24
CA ARG A 191 0.20 -28.40 -15.43
C ARG A 191 0.78 -28.53 -14.01
N GLU A 192 2.09 -28.40 -13.89
CA GLU A 192 2.83 -28.43 -12.62
C GLU A 192 3.11 -27.00 -12.20
N ILE A 193 2.24 -26.45 -11.36
CA ILE A 193 2.28 -25.06 -10.92
C ILE A 193 2.39 -25.02 -9.40
N GLN A 194 3.29 -24.20 -8.86
CA GLN A 194 3.44 -23.97 -7.42
C GLN A 194 3.06 -22.54 -7.06
N PHE A 195 2.39 -22.38 -5.93
CA PHE A 195 2.18 -21.06 -5.33
C PHE A 195 3.31 -20.75 -4.35
N VAL A 196 3.75 -19.49 -4.32
CA VAL A 196 4.84 -19.02 -3.46
C VAL A 196 4.37 -17.82 -2.65
N GLY A 197 4.29 -17.98 -1.33
CA GLY A 197 3.83 -16.93 -0.42
C GLY A 197 3.79 -17.36 1.03
N ASN A 198 3.10 -16.58 1.86
CA ASN A 198 2.79 -16.95 3.23
C ASN A 198 1.29 -16.80 3.47
N LEU A 199 0.60 -17.93 3.65
CA LEU A 199 -0.86 -17.95 3.78
C LEU A 199 -1.37 -17.26 5.05
N LYS A 200 -0.51 -17.08 6.05
CA LYS A 200 -0.82 -16.44 7.33
C LYS A 200 -0.43 -14.97 7.36
N TYR A 201 0.19 -14.47 6.27
CA TYR A 201 0.69 -13.10 6.24
C TYR A 201 -0.46 -12.09 6.21
N SER A 202 -1.44 -12.29 5.31
CA SER A 202 -2.58 -11.39 5.16
C SER A 202 -3.79 -12.11 4.57
N ARG A 203 -4.98 -11.51 4.73
CA ARG A 203 -6.19 -11.94 4.07
C ARG A 203 -6.00 -11.96 2.54
N SER A 204 -5.37 -10.95 1.98
CA SER A 204 -5.11 -10.83 0.54
C SER A 204 -4.25 -11.98 0.01
N PHE A 205 -3.23 -12.42 0.76
CA PHE A 205 -2.42 -13.58 0.38
C PHE A 205 -3.20 -14.89 0.45
N PHE A 206 -4.05 -15.04 1.46
CA PHE A 206 -4.93 -16.20 1.56
C PHE A 206 -5.95 -16.25 0.42
N ASP A 207 -6.53 -15.12 0.04
CA ASP A 207 -7.46 -15.04 -1.09
C ASP A 207 -6.77 -15.35 -2.42
N ARG A 208 -5.53 -14.87 -2.62
CA ARG A 208 -4.71 -15.22 -3.81
C ARG A 208 -4.45 -16.73 -3.87
N TRP A 209 -4.05 -17.34 -2.76
CA TRP A 209 -3.91 -18.79 -2.67
C TRP A 209 -5.23 -19.52 -3.00
N SER A 210 -6.34 -19.04 -2.45
CA SER A 210 -7.64 -19.67 -2.66
C SER A 210 -8.07 -19.61 -4.12
N GLY A 211 -7.77 -18.51 -4.82
CA GLY A 211 -8.00 -18.37 -6.27
C GLY A 211 -7.15 -19.33 -7.09
N PHE A 212 -5.85 -19.48 -6.76
CA PHE A 212 -4.96 -20.47 -7.36
C PHE A 212 -5.51 -21.88 -7.19
N LYS A 213 -5.83 -22.25 -5.94
CA LYS A 213 -6.35 -23.58 -5.61
C LYS A 213 -7.62 -23.90 -6.40
N ALA A 214 -8.56 -22.97 -6.43
CA ALA A 214 -9.82 -23.14 -7.17
C ALA A 214 -9.58 -23.39 -8.66
N ALA A 215 -8.69 -22.63 -9.31
CA ALA A 215 -8.38 -22.83 -10.72
C ALA A 215 -7.74 -24.19 -11.00
N MET A 216 -6.85 -24.67 -10.13
CA MET A 216 -6.25 -26.02 -10.27
C MET A 216 -7.32 -27.12 -10.15
N GLU A 217 -8.18 -27.02 -9.12
CA GLU A 217 -9.27 -27.99 -8.88
C GLU A 217 -10.30 -28.00 -10.02
N GLU A 218 -10.73 -26.82 -10.51
CA GLU A 218 -11.66 -26.68 -11.63
C GLU A 218 -11.16 -27.31 -12.93
N ASN A 219 -9.83 -27.31 -13.12
CA ASN A 219 -9.20 -27.95 -14.28
C ASN A 219 -8.78 -29.41 -14.03
N GLY A 220 -9.15 -30.00 -12.89
CA GLY A 220 -8.83 -31.39 -12.54
C GLY A 220 -7.34 -31.66 -12.34
N LEU A 221 -6.55 -30.62 -12.03
CA LEU A 221 -5.12 -30.72 -11.84
C LEU A 221 -4.77 -31.02 -10.38
N SER A 222 -3.89 -32.00 -10.17
CA SER A 222 -3.25 -32.20 -8.87
C SER A 222 -2.22 -31.09 -8.63
N PHE A 223 -2.17 -30.59 -7.39
CA PHE A 223 -1.21 -29.56 -7.01
C PHE A 223 -0.55 -29.89 -5.67
N PRO A 224 0.33 -30.90 -5.61
CA PRO A 224 1.09 -31.18 -4.40
C PRO A 224 2.00 -29.98 -4.11
N GLN A 225 1.58 -29.14 -3.17
CA GLN A 225 2.29 -27.93 -2.85
C GLN A 225 3.44 -28.19 -1.87
N ASP A 226 4.58 -27.57 -2.15
CA ASP A 226 5.66 -27.52 -1.18
C ASP A 226 5.26 -26.60 -0.01
N LYS A 227 5.19 -27.18 1.20
CA LYS A 227 4.81 -26.45 2.40
C LYS A 227 5.73 -25.26 2.71
N GLN A 228 7.03 -25.40 2.41
CA GLN A 228 7.98 -24.31 2.63
C GLN A 228 7.66 -23.09 1.77
N LEU A 229 7.18 -23.29 0.54
CA LEU A 229 6.76 -22.19 -0.33
C LEU A 229 5.47 -21.50 0.13
N LEU A 230 4.66 -22.15 0.97
CA LEU A 230 3.42 -21.59 1.55
C LEU A 230 3.64 -20.90 2.90
N GLU A 231 4.84 -21.00 3.48
CA GLU A 231 5.20 -20.48 4.80
C GLU A 231 6.38 -19.50 4.71
N LEU A 232 6.53 -18.82 3.57
CA LEU A 232 7.63 -17.89 3.30
C LEU A 232 7.71 -16.81 4.38
N GLN A 233 8.83 -16.73 5.08
CA GLN A 233 9.05 -15.76 6.16
C GLN A 233 9.58 -14.43 5.63
N ASN A 234 9.37 -13.35 6.41
CA ASN A 234 10.01 -12.05 6.17
C ASN A 234 9.80 -11.47 4.76
N ILE A 235 8.55 -11.46 4.29
CA ILE A 235 8.16 -11.13 2.90
C ILE A 235 8.76 -9.82 2.38
N TYR A 236 8.99 -8.83 3.25
CA TYR A 236 9.52 -7.50 2.89
C TYR A 236 10.97 -7.27 3.36
N SER A 237 11.69 -8.30 3.82
CA SER A 237 13.07 -8.17 4.27
C SER A 237 14.04 -8.91 3.35
N VAL A 238 15.33 -8.61 3.49
CA VAL A 238 16.42 -9.35 2.80
C VAL A 238 16.43 -10.84 3.14
N SER A 239 15.93 -11.21 4.33
CA SER A 239 15.82 -12.60 4.79
C SER A 239 14.87 -13.45 3.93
N ARG A 240 13.96 -12.84 3.16
CA ARG A 240 13.12 -13.56 2.18
C ARG A 240 13.99 -14.28 1.14
N ARG A 241 15.01 -13.60 0.62
CA ARG A 241 15.92 -14.18 -0.36
C ARG A 241 16.70 -15.34 0.24
N GLU A 242 17.21 -15.19 1.45
CA GLU A 242 17.91 -16.25 2.18
C GLU A 242 17.02 -17.49 2.38
N TYR A 243 15.76 -17.28 2.75
CA TYR A 243 14.79 -18.38 2.85
C TYR A 243 14.63 -19.15 1.54
N LEU A 244 14.50 -18.44 0.40
CA LEU A 244 14.39 -19.07 -0.92
C LEU A 244 15.68 -19.79 -1.35
N VAL A 245 16.85 -19.27 -1.01
CA VAL A 245 18.14 -19.95 -1.23
C VAL A 245 18.17 -21.27 -0.47
N ASN A 246 17.87 -21.25 0.82
CA ASN A 246 17.85 -22.45 1.66
C ASN A 246 16.83 -23.49 1.15
N TRP A 247 15.66 -23.03 0.71
CA TRP A 247 14.65 -23.91 0.10
C TRP A 247 15.19 -24.61 -1.15
N ILE A 248 15.79 -23.87 -2.10
CA ILE A 248 16.36 -24.48 -3.33
C ILE A 248 17.50 -25.43 -2.99
N GLU A 249 18.38 -25.06 -2.07
CA GLU A 249 19.51 -25.90 -1.65
C GLU A 249 19.04 -27.21 -1.02
N SER A 250 17.99 -27.16 -0.19
CA SER A 250 17.39 -28.38 0.35
C SER A 250 16.86 -29.30 -0.75
N LYS A 251 16.20 -28.73 -1.76
CA LYS A 251 15.69 -29.51 -2.91
C LYS A 251 16.81 -30.15 -3.72
N LEU A 252 17.91 -29.44 -3.89
CA LEU A 252 19.08 -29.97 -4.60
C LEU A 252 19.77 -31.07 -3.80
N ALA A 253 19.82 -30.98 -2.47
CA ALA A 253 20.44 -31.95 -1.60
C ALA A 253 19.60 -33.23 -1.43
N ASP A 254 18.28 -33.12 -1.35
CA ASP A 254 17.37 -34.26 -1.13
C ASP A 254 17.27 -35.22 -2.31
N ASN A 255 17.85 -34.86 -3.45
CA ASN A 255 17.57 -35.58 -4.72
C ASN A 255 18.61 -36.66 -5.08
N ASP A 256 19.60 -36.97 -4.23
CA ASP A 256 20.56 -38.07 -4.37
C ASP A 256 21.06 -38.31 -5.82
N GLY A 257 21.28 -37.24 -6.61
CA GLY A 257 21.74 -37.31 -8.01
C GLY A 257 20.66 -37.68 -9.03
N LYS A 258 19.37 -37.70 -8.67
CA LYS A 258 18.27 -37.88 -9.62
C LYS A 258 17.90 -36.54 -10.25
N ASP A 259 17.37 -36.57 -11.46
CA ASP A 259 16.85 -35.40 -12.13
C ASP A 259 15.69 -34.76 -11.31
N ILE A 260 15.86 -33.49 -10.90
CA ILE A 260 14.80 -32.76 -10.20
C ILE A 260 13.77 -32.35 -11.23
N VAL A 261 12.53 -32.81 -11.06
CA VAL A 261 11.40 -32.27 -11.83
C VAL A 261 10.97 -30.97 -11.18
N TRP A 262 11.38 -29.87 -11.77
CA TRP A 262 10.96 -28.54 -11.35
C TRP A 262 9.53 -28.26 -11.81
N PRO A 263 8.73 -27.51 -11.02
CA PRO A 263 7.46 -26.97 -11.51
C PRO A 263 7.67 -26.17 -12.79
N THR A 264 6.73 -26.28 -13.71
CA THR A 264 6.81 -25.55 -14.97
C THR A 264 6.44 -24.07 -14.81
N ALA A 265 5.74 -23.72 -13.71
CA ALA A 265 5.42 -22.34 -13.36
C ALA A 265 5.32 -22.11 -11.85
N TYR A 266 5.63 -20.87 -11.44
CA TYR A 266 5.43 -20.36 -10.09
C TYR A 266 4.49 -19.16 -10.12
N ILE A 267 3.47 -19.18 -9.26
CA ILE A 267 2.60 -18.04 -8.99
C ILE A 267 3.00 -17.44 -7.64
N CYS A 268 3.65 -16.31 -7.67
CA CYS A 268 4.08 -15.62 -6.44
C CYS A 268 2.97 -14.73 -5.91
N ALA A 269 2.81 -14.72 -4.59
CA ALA A 269 1.77 -13.94 -3.93
C ALA A 269 1.89 -12.42 -4.20
N ASN A 270 3.11 -11.92 -4.49
CA ASN A 270 3.32 -10.56 -4.98
C ASN A 270 4.62 -10.44 -5.80
N ASP A 271 4.86 -9.25 -6.39
CA ASP A 271 6.01 -8.98 -7.24
C ASP A 271 7.34 -9.01 -6.46
N TYR A 272 7.37 -8.64 -5.18
CA TYR A 272 8.59 -8.73 -4.37
C TYR A 272 9.05 -10.17 -4.19
N ILE A 273 8.12 -11.10 -3.99
CA ILE A 273 8.41 -12.53 -3.89
C ILE A 273 8.87 -13.04 -5.26
N ALA A 274 8.18 -12.67 -6.34
CA ALA A 274 8.54 -13.07 -7.70
C ALA A 274 9.97 -12.65 -8.06
N GLN A 275 10.35 -11.41 -7.82
CA GLN A 275 11.69 -10.90 -8.10
C GLN A 275 12.77 -11.64 -7.29
N SER A 276 12.49 -11.93 -6.02
CA SER A 276 13.43 -12.69 -5.19
C SER A 276 13.59 -14.11 -5.70
N LEU A 277 12.49 -14.77 -6.09
CA LEU A 277 12.53 -16.12 -6.65
C LEU A 277 13.31 -16.14 -7.98
N ILE A 278 13.04 -15.19 -8.89
CA ILE A 278 13.75 -15.05 -10.17
C ILE A 278 15.25 -14.89 -9.92
N SER A 279 15.66 -14.02 -9.01
CA SER A 279 17.07 -13.80 -8.67
C SER A 279 17.75 -15.09 -8.17
N VAL A 280 17.08 -15.81 -7.27
CA VAL A 280 17.66 -17.04 -6.68
C VAL A 280 17.70 -18.19 -7.70
N LEU A 281 16.68 -18.35 -8.56
CA LEU A 281 16.68 -19.33 -9.64
C LEU A 281 17.80 -19.06 -10.65
N ALA A 282 18.01 -17.80 -11.04
CA ALA A 282 19.08 -17.39 -11.96
C ALA A 282 20.49 -17.74 -11.42
N GLU A 283 20.74 -17.56 -10.11
CA GLU A 283 22.00 -17.96 -9.46
C GLU A 283 22.26 -19.48 -9.51
N LYS A 284 21.19 -20.25 -9.52
CA LYS A 284 21.24 -21.71 -9.68
C LYS A 284 21.20 -22.16 -11.15
N LYS A 285 21.34 -21.22 -12.10
CA LYS A 285 21.33 -21.42 -13.56
C LYS A 285 20.01 -22.00 -14.09
N ILE A 286 18.90 -21.71 -13.40
CA ILE A 286 17.54 -22.01 -13.87
C ILE A 286 17.04 -20.77 -14.61
N SER A 287 16.78 -20.91 -15.89
CA SER A 287 16.43 -19.82 -16.79
C SER A 287 14.92 -19.55 -16.81
N ILE A 288 14.55 -18.26 -16.72
CA ILE A 288 13.17 -17.79 -16.84
C ILE A 288 13.03 -17.03 -18.14
N PRO A 289 12.02 -17.36 -18.96
CA PRO A 289 10.95 -18.33 -18.77
C PRO A 289 11.25 -19.75 -19.27
N SER A 290 12.45 -20.03 -19.82
CA SER A 290 12.75 -21.28 -20.56
C SER A 290 12.57 -22.54 -19.72
N ASP A 291 13.12 -22.57 -18.50
CA ASP A 291 13.03 -23.74 -17.62
C ASP A 291 11.73 -23.71 -16.82
N CYS A 292 11.37 -22.55 -16.29
CA CYS A 292 10.09 -22.33 -15.61
C CYS A 292 9.58 -20.91 -15.80
N SER A 293 8.27 -20.74 -15.82
CA SER A 293 7.60 -19.44 -15.82
C SER A 293 7.43 -18.91 -14.41
N VAL A 294 7.49 -17.58 -14.24
CA VAL A 294 7.24 -16.91 -12.93
C VAL A 294 6.26 -15.79 -13.12
N THR A 295 5.26 -15.71 -12.24
CA THR A 295 4.29 -14.61 -12.21
C THR A 295 4.25 -13.95 -10.85
N GLY A 296 3.86 -12.68 -10.82
CA GLY A 296 3.67 -11.88 -9.62
C GLY A 296 2.25 -11.37 -9.43
N PHE A 297 2.10 -10.40 -8.53
CA PHE A 297 0.90 -9.65 -8.26
C PHE A 297 1.30 -8.27 -7.75
N ASP A 298 0.58 -7.22 -8.04
CA ASP A 298 0.67 -5.80 -7.66
C ASP A 298 1.14 -4.87 -8.79
N ASN A 299 1.90 -5.32 -9.78
CA ASN A 299 2.54 -4.51 -10.83
C ASN A 299 3.30 -3.31 -10.25
N LEU A 300 4.36 -3.62 -9.48
CA LEU A 300 5.19 -2.60 -8.84
C LEU A 300 6.23 -2.04 -9.81
N ASN A 301 6.18 -0.73 -10.05
CA ASN A 301 7.09 -0.03 -10.96
C ASN A 301 8.53 0.13 -10.42
N ASP A 302 8.80 -0.19 -9.16
CA ASP A 302 10.11 0.01 -8.53
C ASP A 302 11.23 -0.87 -9.11
N PHE A 303 10.86 -1.89 -9.87
CA PHE A 303 11.81 -2.73 -10.58
C PHE A 303 12.07 -2.26 -12.03
N ALA A 304 11.56 -1.07 -12.35
CA ALA A 304 11.64 -0.44 -13.67
C ALA A 304 12.98 0.27 -13.92
N ASN A 305 14.10 -0.42 -13.72
CA ASN A 305 15.23 -0.17 -14.58
C ASN A 305 14.98 -1.01 -15.85
N GLU A 306 14.41 -0.34 -16.88
CA GLU A 306 14.23 -0.82 -18.23
C GLU A 306 13.47 -2.17 -18.35
N THR A 307 12.16 -2.06 -18.64
CA THR A 307 11.29 -3.19 -18.99
C THR A 307 11.15 -4.29 -17.93
N SER A 308 10.26 -4.06 -16.95
CA SER A 308 9.81 -5.18 -16.13
C SER A 308 9.30 -6.29 -17.04
N THR A 309 9.99 -7.43 -17.06
CA THR A 309 9.60 -8.61 -17.83
C THR A 309 8.58 -9.49 -17.12
N LEU A 310 8.18 -9.12 -15.89
CA LEU A 310 7.32 -9.92 -15.02
C LEU A 310 5.85 -9.84 -15.44
N THR A 311 5.27 -10.98 -15.77
CA THR A 311 3.81 -11.17 -15.89
C THR A 311 3.19 -11.06 -14.51
N THR A 312 2.19 -10.19 -14.35
CA THR A 312 1.62 -9.87 -13.04
C THR A 312 0.17 -9.39 -13.16
N ILE A 313 -0.52 -9.26 -12.02
CA ILE A 313 -1.80 -8.58 -11.93
C ILE A 313 -1.56 -7.12 -11.52
N ASN A 314 -2.00 -6.19 -12.36
CA ASN A 314 -1.98 -4.76 -12.03
C ASN A 314 -3.07 -4.42 -11.01
N VAL A 315 -2.67 -3.87 -9.88
CA VAL A 315 -3.57 -3.30 -8.86
C VAL A 315 -3.69 -1.80 -9.11
N PHE A 316 -4.91 -1.30 -9.25
CA PHE A 316 -5.19 0.13 -9.38
C PHE A 316 -5.14 0.81 -8.00
N LYS A 317 -3.94 1.01 -7.50
CA LYS A 317 -3.64 1.41 -6.12
C LYS A 317 -4.25 2.76 -5.77
N GLU A 318 -4.08 3.75 -6.65
CA GLU A 318 -4.66 5.09 -6.49
C GLU A 318 -6.19 5.01 -6.42
N PHE A 319 -6.81 4.18 -7.26
CA PHE A 319 -8.25 3.96 -7.25
C PHE A 319 -8.76 3.31 -5.96
N LEU A 320 -8.00 2.39 -5.34
CA LEU A 320 -8.34 1.85 -4.02
C LEU A 320 -8.43 2.98 -2.96
N GLY A 321 -7.51 3.92 -3.00
CA GLY A 321 -7.52 5.11 -2.14
C GLY A 321 -8.71 6.02 -2.40
N GLU A 322 -9.04 6.28 -3.67
CA GLU A 322 -10.23 7.06 -4.05
C GLU A 322 -11.52 6.40 -3.54
N ARG A 323 -11.66 5.08 -3.76
CA ARG A 323 -12.81 4.29 -3.29
C ARG A 323 -12.96 4.29 -1.78
N ALA A 324 -11.83 4.27 -1.04
CA ALA A 324 -11.86 4.36 0.42
C ALA A 324 -12.43 5.71 0.91
N VAL A 325 -12.06 6.80 0.27
CA VAL A 325 -12.61 8.13 0.58
C VAL A 325 -14.08 8.21 0.22
N GLU A 326 -14.50 7.70 -0.95
CA GLU A 326 -15.91 7.67 -1.34
C GLU A 326 -16.76 6.88 -0.34
N ALA A 327 -16.28 5.71 0.09
CA ALA A 327 -16.96 4.90 1.12
C ALA A 327 -17.05 5.65 2.45
N LEU A 328 -15.98 6.36 2.86
CA LEU A 328 -15.97 7.17 4.08
C LEU A 328 -16.98 8.32 3.99
N LEU A 329 -16.99 9.07 2.90
CA LEU A 329 -17.94 10.17 2.68
C LEU A 329 -19.38 9.68 2.64
N ARG A 330 -19.63 8.54 2.00
CA ARG A 330 -20.94 7.88 2.04
C ARG A 330 -21.35 7.55 3.48
N ARG A 331 -20.43 7.00 4.28
CA ARG A 331 -20.68 6.66 5.69
C ARG A 331 -20.93 7.90 6.56
N ILE A 332 -20.25 9.02 6.29
CA ILE A 332 -20.51 10.29 6.96
C ILE A 332 -21.95 10.76 6.68
N ASN A 333 -22.40 10.66 5.42
CA ASN A 333 -23.71 11.16 5.00
C ASN A 333 -24.86 10.18 5.31
N HIS A 334 -24.59 8.88 5.37
CA HIS A 334 -25.57 7.81 5.48
C HIS A 334 -25.07 6.72 6.46
N GLY A 335 -24.90 7.09 7.71
CA GLY A 335 -24.29 6.24 8.76
C GLY A 335 -25.03 4.92 9.03
N ASP A 336 -26.34 4.88 8.80
CA ASP A 336 -27.21 3.72 9.07
C ASP A 336 -27.21 2.67 7.93
N ASN A 337 -26.56 2.94 6.80
CA ASN A 337 -26.47 1.96 5.72
C ASN A 337 -25.69 0.71 6.15
N PRO A 338 -26.01 -0.47 5.60
CA PRO A 338 -25.20 -1.67 5.82
C PRO A 338 -23.73 -1.44 5.48
N PHE A 339 -22.82 -2.13 6.17
CA PHE A 339 -21.41 -2.14 5.82
C PHE A 339 -21.19 -2.90 4.51
N GLU A 340 -20.26 -2.44 3.71
CA GLU A 340 -19.96 -3.01 2.40
C GLU A 340 -18.51 -3.53 2.35
N LYS A 341 -18.34 -4.63 1.63
CA LYS A 341 -17.03 -5.10 1.20
C LYS A 341 -16.93 -4.91 -0.31
N ILE A 342 -16.14 -3.96 -0.73
CA ILE A 342 -15.94 -3.61 -2.14
C ILE A 342 -14.66 -4.28 -2.63
N GLN A 343 -14.75 -4.98 -3.75
CA GLN A 343 -13.61 -5.58 -4.42
C GLN A 343 -13.37 -4.89 -5.76
N VAL A 344 -12.15 -4.44 -5.99
CA VAL A 344 -11.72 -3.79 -7.24
C VAL A 344 -11.00 -4.83 -8.10
N PHE A 345 -11.47 -5.05 -9.33
CA PHE A 345 -10.78 -5.93 -10.27
C PHE A 345 -9.47 -5.32 -10.74
N GLY A 346 -8.45 -6.18 -10.90
CA GLY A 346 -7.19 -5.82 -11.52
C GLY A 346 -7.14 -6.23 -12.99
N GLU A 347 -6.07 -5.86 -13.63
CA GLU A 347 -5.76 -6.20 -15.01
C GLU A 347 -4.56 -7.15 -15.09
N MET A 348 -4.66 -8.21 -15.88
CA MET A 348 -3.54 -9.12 -16.10
C MET A 348 -2.59 -8.49 -17.13
N ILE A 349 -1.35 -8.27 -16.75
CA ILE A 349 -0.29 -7.75 -17.61
C ILE A 349 0.65 -8.91 -17.97
N ILE A 350 0.57 -9.36 -19.22
CA ILE A 350 1.38 -10.44 -19.75
C ILE A 350 2.71 -9.87 -20.26
N ARG A 351 3.82 -10.49 -19.85
CA ARG A 351 5.20 -10.13 -20.22
C ARG A 351 6.06 -11.37 -20.42
N ASP A 352 7.37 -11.16 -20.52
CA ASP A 352 8.34 -12.18 -20.96
C ASP A 352 8.71 -13.23 -19.89
N SER A 353 8.23 -13.11 -18.65
CA SER A 353 8.50 -14.11 -17.58
C SER A 353 7.71 -15.41 -17.72
N VAL A 354 6.91 -15.54 -18.77
CA VAL A 354 6.04 -16.69 -19.03
C VAL A 354 6.19 -17.14 -20.47
N VAL A 355 6.24 -18.47 -20.67
CA VAL A 355 6.31 -19.10 -22.00
C VAL A 355 5.29 -20.22 -22.11
N SER A 356 4.74 -20.43 -23.32
CA SER A 356 3.86 -21.58 -23.61
C SER A 356 4.61 -22.92 -23.49
N ARG A 357 3.91 -23.96 -23.04
CA ARG A 357 4.38 -25.35 -22.96
C ARG A 357 3.73 -26.28 -24.00
N TYR A 358 3.15 -25.67 -25.04
CA TYR A 358 2.66 -26.40 -26.22
C TYR A 358 3.73 -26.46 -27.28
#